data_661bd5837d271f4d8f7b5274f6cb9ec3
#
_entry.id   661bd5837d271f4d8f7b5274f6cb9ec3
#
_cell.length_a   1.000
_cell.length_b   1.000
_cell.length_c   1.000
_cell.angle_alpha   90.00
_cell.angle_beta   90.00
_cell.angle_gamma   90.00
#
_symmetry.space_group_name_H-M   'P 1'
#
loop_
_entity.id
_entity.type
_entity.pdbx_description
1 polymer ?
#
loop_
_entity_poly.entity_id
_entity_poly.type
_entity_poly.pdbx_seq_one_letter_code
_entity_poly.pdbx_strand_id
1 'polypeptide(L)'
;DLHSFPTRRSSDLVQLYIDDPWKVCLTTDHPNAGPFTRYPRIISWLMSNQRRMEMIENREVHKWAEKRTTLATLDREYDFYDIATITRAAPAQIYGFTDRGALTPGYRADIAVYDINPNEIDPSRQAADIEKGFDVAQYTIKDGQILVKDKEIVKVKESQNIWVNVKGWEQKEQKVIDSIMPFFTQYYSVKWENYPVHDHYVSNPIRIDVEGK
;
A
#
# COMPACT_ATOMS: atom_id res chain seq x y z
N ASP A 1 13.60 14.85 -9.63
CA ASP A 1 12.93 16.14 -9.40
C ASP A 1 11.92 16.02 -8.26
N LEU A 2 12.34 16.49 -7.07
CA LEU A 2 11.51 16.52 -5.86
C LEU A 2 10.25 17.40 -6.01
N HIS A 3 10.16 18.20 -7.06
CA HIS A 3 9.06 19.14 -7.30
C HIS A 3 7.87 18.54 -8.09
N SER A 4 8.01 17.35 -8.66
CA SER A 4 6.89 16.66 -9.34
C SER A 4 5.99 15.87 -8.39
N PHE A 5 6.42 15.73 -7.15
CA PHE A 5 5.76 14.92 -6.11
C PHE A 5 4.35 15.39 -5.68
N PRO A 6 4.03 16.69 -5.60
CA PRO A 6 2.75 17.11 -5.04
C PRO A 6 1.53 16.77 -5.89
N THR A 7 1.68 16.69 -7.21
CA THR A 7 0.56 16.43 -8.12
C THR A 7 0.08 14.98 -8.10
N ARG A 8 0.98 14.04 -7.83
CA ARG A 8 0.63 12.62 -7.74
C ARG A 8 0.09 12.23 -6.37
N ARG A 9 0.47 12.97 -5.33
CA ARG A 9 0.02 12.72 -3.94
C ARG A 9 -1.45 13.04 -3.69
N SER A 10 -2.09 13.86 -4.52
CA SER A 10 -3.54 14.03 -4.41
C SER A 10 -4.29 12.72 -4.72
N SER A 11 -3.71 11.82 -5.51
CA SER A 11 -4.26 10.49 -5.75
C SER A 11 -4.08 9.56 -4.54
N ASP A 12 -3.04 9.77 -3.73
CA ASP A 12 -2.78 8.96 -2.54
C ASP A 12 -3.80 9.20 -1.42
N LEU A 13 -4.58 10.28 -1.51
CA LEU A 13 -5.63 10.64 -0.56
C LEU A 13 -7.05 10.37 -1.08
N VAL A 14 -7.18 9.69 -2.24
CA VAL A 14 -8.48 9.25 -2.79
C VAL A 14 -9.24 8.39 -1.80
N GLN A 15 -8.55 7.69 -0.91
CA GLN A 15 -9.15 6.90 0.16
C GLN A 15 -10.14 7.70 1.02
N LEU A 16 -9.92 9.00 1.20
CA LEU A 16 -10.82 9.88 1.97
C LEU A 16 -12.21 10.05 1.35
N TYR A 17 -12.38 9.73 0.05
CA TYR A 17 -13.67 9.76 -0.63
C TYR A 17 -14.44 8.44 -0.52
N ILE A 18 -13.81 7.38 -0.02
CA ILE A 18 -14.40 6.04 0.04
C ILE A 18 -14.80 5.77 1.49
N ASP A 19 -16.09 5.61 1.74
CA ASP A 19 -16.62 5.48 3.09
C ASP A 19 -16.16 4.19 3.79
N ASP A 20 -16.00 3.13 3.03
CA ASP A 20 -15.62 1.82 3.55
C ASP A 20 -14.10 1.59 3.40
N PRO A 21 -13.30 1.66 4.48
CA PRO A 21 -11.86 1.47 4.44
C PRO A 21 -11.44 0.06 3.99
N TRP A 22 -12.34 -0.92 4.06
CA TRP A 22 -12.07 -2.29 3.58
C TRP A 22 -11.95 -2.41 2.06
N LYS A 23 -12.40 -1.38 1.33
CA LYS A 23 -12.34 -1.33 -0.14
C LYS A 23 -11.10 -0.63 -0.68
N VAL A 24 -10.21 -0.18 0.18
CA VAL A 24 -9.03 0.59 -0.21
C VAL A 24 -7.75 0.01 0.39
N CYS A 25 -6.64 0.20 -0.32
CA CYS A 25 -5.29 -0.09 0.16
C CYS A 25 -4.44 1.16 0.03
N LEU A 26 -3.62 1.41 1.05
CA LEU A 26 -2.61 2.46 0.97
C LEU A 26 -1.39 1.97 0.19
N THR A 27 -1.02 2.70 -0.86
CA THR A 27 0.20 2.49 -1.63
C THR A 27 0.83 3.80 -2.05
N THR A 28 2.16 3.83 -2.18
CA THR A 28 2.90 4.98 -2.71
C THR A 28 3.26 4.80 -4.18
N ASP A 29 2.86 3.69 -4.80
CA ASP A 29 3.31 3.32 -6.16
C ASP A 29 4.83 3.48 -6.30
N HIS A 30 5.57 2.94 -5.32
CA HIS A 30 7.02 3.06 -5.28
C HIS A 30 7.68 2.45 -6.53
N PRO A 31 8.65 3.12 -7.15
CA PRO A 31 9.19 4.46 -6.84
C PRO A 31 8.47 5.61 -7.57
N ASN A 32 7.47 5.31 -8.42
CA ASN A 32 6.93 6.26 -9.40
C ASN A 32 6.19 7.45 -8.78
N ALA A 33 5.26 7.19 -7.85
CA ALA A 33 4.50 8.25 -7.19
C ALA A 33 5.16 8.72 -5.89
N GLY A 34 5.91 7.86 -5.21
CA GLY A 34 6.65 8.24 -4.02
C GLY A 34 7.47 7.10 -3.41
N PRO A 35 8.55 7.41 -2.70
CA PRO A 35 9.29 6.40 -1.97
C PRO A 35 8.44 5.83 -0.83
N PHE A 36 8.57 4.52 -0.58
CA PHE A 36 7.84 3.85 0.52
C PHE A 36 8.15 4.46 1.90
N THR A 37 9.30 5.12 2.07
CA THR A 37 9.67 5.87 3.28
C THR A 37 8.74 7.06 3.56
N ARG A 38 7.79 7.37 2.67
CA ARG A 38 6.82 8.46 2.86
C ARG A 38 5.48 7.98 3.44
N TYR A 39 5.30 6.70 3.70
CA TYR A 39 4.09 6.21 4.36
C TYR A 39 3.76 6.95 5.67
N PRO A 40 4.71 7.22 6.59
CA PRO A 40 4.40 7.95 7.83
C PRO A 40 3.76 9.31 7.58
N ARG A 41 4.29 10.04 6.58
CA ARG A 41 3.76 11.35 6.20
C ARG A 41 2.36 11.26 5.58
N ILE A 42 2.10 10.27 4.72
CA ILE A 42 0.77 10.06 4.13
C ILE A 42 -0.23 9.68 5.22
N ILE A 43 0.16 8.84 6.17
CA ILE A 43 -0.66 8.48 7.32
C ILE A 43 -1.02 9.75 8.13
N SER A 44 -0.07 10.63 8.41
CA SER A 44 -0.35 11.89 9.13
C SER A 44 -1.36 12.78 8.37
N TRP A 45 -1.32 12.79 7.04
CA TRP A 45 -2.31 13.52 6.23
C TRP A 45 -3.70 12.88 6.25
N LEU A 46 -3.77 11.56 6.25
CA LEU A 46 -5.06 10.84 6.35
C LEU A 46 -5.71 11.06 7.71
N MET A 47 -4.91 11.18 8.77
CA MET A 47 -5.38 11.33 10.16
C MET A 47 -5.59 12.78 10.61
N SER A 48 -5.17 13.78 9.82
CA SER A 48 -5.26 15.19 10.21
C SER A 48 -5.67 16.08 9.03
N ASN A 49 -6.87 16.67 9.14
CA ASN A 49 -7.31 17.71 8.21
C ASN A 49 -6.46 18.96 8.35
N GLN A 50 -6.14 19.37 9.60
CA GLN A 50 -5.25 20.49 9.85
C GLN A 50 -3.91 20.33 9.11
N ARG A 51 -3.30 19.16 9.17
CA ARG A 51 -2.03 18.90 8.48
C ARG A 51 -2.17 18.97 6.96
N ARG A 52 -3.30 18.55 6.40
CA ARG A 52 -3.58 18.71 4.96
C ARG A 52 -3.69 20.19 4.57
N MET A 53 -4.36 20.98 5.38
CA MET A 53 -4.49 22.43 5.16
C MET A 53 -3.13 23.13 5.24
N GLU A 54 -2.34 22.85 6.26
CA GLU A 54 -0.97 23.37 6.39
C GLU A 54 -0.11 23.03 5.16
N MET A 55 -0.21 21.83 4.64
CA MET A 55 0.51 21.41 3.43
C MET A 55 0.12 22.26 2.21
N ILE A 56 -1.16 22.61 2.07
CA ILE A 56 -1.66 23.46 0.98
C ILE A 56 -1.18 24.88 1.18
N GLU A 57 -1.33 25.45 2.36
CA GLU A 57 -0.96 26.83 2.71
C GLU A 57 0.55 27.07 2.60
N ASN A 58 1.35 26.14 3.06
CA ASN A 58 2.82 26.19 2.99
C ASN A 58 3.36 25.87 1.60
N ARG A 59 2.49 25.69 0.60
CA ARG A 59 2.86 25.37 -0.78
C ARG A 59 3.70 24.10 -0.93
N GLU A 60 3.52 23.15 -0.02
CA GLU A 60 4.07 21.81 -0.18
C GLU A 60 3.41 21.06 -1.35
N VAL A 61 2.28 21.60 -1.84
CA VAL A 61 1.57 21.17 -3.04
C VAL A 61 1.90 22.13 -4.19
N HIS A 62 2.16 21.58 -5.37
CA HIS A 62 2.41 22.41 -6.54
C HIS A 62 1.19 23.29 -6.85
N LYS A 63 1.40 24.57 -7.23
CA LYS A 63 0.34 25.56 -7.55
C LYS A 63 -0.74 25.06 -8.51
N TRP A 64 -0.39 24.16 -9.39
CA TRP A 64 -1.33 23.55 -10.32
C TRP A 64 -2.26 22.55 -9.60
N ALA A 65 -1.75 21.77 -8.64
CA ALA A 65 -2.52 20.84 -7.86
C ALA A 65 -3.44 21.56 -6.83
N GLU A 66 -2.95 22.65 -6.23
CA GLU A 66 -3.71 23.49 -5.31
C GLU A 66 -5.06 23.94 -5.91
N LYS A 67 -5.06 24.35 -7.18
CA LYS A 67 -6.27 24.82 -7.88
C LYS A 67 -7.23 23.69 -8.30
N ARG A 68 -6.81 22.45 -8.25
CA ARG A 68 -7.56 21.28 -8.77
C ARG A 68 -7.79 20.21 -7.73
N THR A 69 -7.23 20.36 -6.53
CA THR A 69 -7.48 19.44 -5.44
C THR A 69 -8.74 19.84 -4.68
N THR A 70 -9.51 18.86 -4.28
CA THR A 70 -10.65 19.02 -3.37
C THR A 70 -10.28 18.63 -1.92
N LEU A 71 -8.99 18.40 -1.65
CA LEU A 71 -8.50 18.02 -0.31
C LEU A 71 -8.87 19.02 0.78
N ALA A 72 -8.92 20.31 0.44
CA ALA A 72 -9.33 21.38 1.35
C ALA A 72 -10.82 21.31 1.76
N THR A 73 -11.65 20.57 1.00
CA THR A 73 -13.09 20.42 1.27
C THR A 73 -13.42 19.12 2.00
N LEU A 74 -12.42 18.29 2.32
CA LEU A 74 -12.59 17.02 2.98
C LEU A 74 -12.34 17.17 4.48
N ASP A 75 -13.38 17.15 5.28
CA ASP A 75 -13.28 17.17 6.74
C ASP A 75 -12.95 15.79 7.33
N ARG A 76 -13.11 14.72 6.55
CA ARG A 76 -12.87 13.35 7.01
C ARG A 76 -11.43 13.16 7.45
N GLU A 77 -11.27 12.55 8.59
CA GLU A 77 -10.01 12.07 9.15
C GLU A 77 -10.11 10.58 9.44
N TYR A 78 -9.02 9.86 9.22
CA TYR A 78 -8.91 8.45 9.57
C TYR A 78 -8.46 8.31 11.02
N ASP A 79 -9.01 7.33 11.70
CA ASP A 79 -8.51 6.90 13.00
C ASP A 79 -7.47 5.78 12.88
N PHE A 80 -6.95 5.28 13.99
CA PHE A 80 -5.98 4.19 14.00
C PHE A 80 -6.54 2.88 13.46
N TYR A 81 -7.85 2.64 13.61
CA TYR A 81 -8.50 1.48 13.04
C TYR A 81 -8.54 1.55 11.51
N ASP A 82 -8.89 2.72 10.97
CA ASP A 82 -8.88 2.95 9.53
C ASP A 82 -7.48 2.73 8.95
N ILE A 83 -6.45 3.30 9.59
CA ILE A 83 -5.04 3.12 9.17
C ILE A 83 -4.64 1.65 9.22
N ALA A 84 -4.96 0.93 10.29
CA ALA A 84 -4.67 -0.50 10.38
C ALA A 84 -5.41 -1.29 9.29
N THR A 85 -6.64 -0.90 8.99
CA THR A 85 -7.47 -1.53 7.95
C THR A 85 -6.84 -1.34 6.57
N ILE A 86 -6.60 -0.11 6.12
CA ILE A 86 -6.10 0.17 4.77
C ILE A 86 -4.65 -0.26 4.53
N THR A 87 -3.87 -0.45 5.58
CA THR A 87 -2.46 -0.84 5.49
C THR A 87 -2.19 -2.31 5.77
N ARG A 88 -3.13 -3.05 6.36
CA ARG A 88 -2.94 -4.45 6.81
C ARG A 88 -4.11 -5.34 6.44
N ALA A 89 -5.30 -5.08 7.01
CA ALA A 89 -6.44 -5.99 6.92
C ALA A 89 -7.06 -6.00 5.51
N ALA A 90 -7.36 -4.84 4.95
CA ALA A 90 -7.93 -4.74 3.60
C ALA A 90 -6.98 -5.29 2.51
N PRO A 91 -5.67 -4.96 2.47
CA PRO A 91 -4.73 -5.62 1.57
C PRO A 91 -4.73 -7.13 1.68
N ALA A 92 -4.71 -7.69 2.90
CA ALA A 92 -4.76 -9.13 3.08
C ALA A 92 -6.03 -9.74 2.51
N GLN A 93 -7.18 -9.13 2.76
CA GLN A 93 -8.48 -9.59 2.22
C GLN A 93 -8.54 -9.48 0.69
N ILE A 94 -8.09 -8.36 0.12
CA ILE A 94 -8.11 -8.11 -1.33
C ILE A 94 -7.24 -9.13 -2.08
N TYR A 95 -6.09 -9.49 -1.49
CA TYR A 95 -5.21 -10.54 -2.04
C TYR A 95 -5.66 -11.97 -1.70
N GLY A 96 -6.77 -12.14 -0.98
CA GLY A 96 -7.32 -13.46 -0.63
C GLY A 96 -6.52 -14.21 0.44
N PHE A 97 -5.72 -13.54 1.26
CA PHE A 97 -5.05 -14.15 2.39
C PHE A 97 -6.02 -14.41 3.54
N THR A 98 -6.01 -15.63 4.05
CA THR A 98 -6.89 -16.07 5.14
C THR A 98 -6.18 -16.27 6.46
N ASP A 99 -4.85 -16.09 6.49
CA ASP A 99 -3.98 -16.41 7.62
C ASP A 99 -3.19 -15.20 8.14
N ARG A 100 -3.52 -14.00 7.71
CA ARG A 100 -2.80 -12.76 8.07
C ARG A 100 -3.69 -11.51 7.93
N GLY A 101 -3.15 -10.34 8.31
CA GLY A 101 -3.84 -9.05 8.22
C GLY A 101 -4.59 -8.67 9.50
N ALA A 102 -4.67 -9.55 10.49
CA ALA A 102 -5.27 -9.29 11.79
C ALA A 102 -4.53 -10.02 12.92
N LEU A 103 -4.69 -9.53 14.15
CA LEU A 103 -4.18 -10.17 15.37
C LEU A 103 -5.22 -11.18 15.88
N THR A 104 -5.32 -12.32 15.19
CA THR A 104 -6.28 -13.38 15.49
C THR A 104 -5.53 -14.65 15.85
N PRO A 105 -5.93 -15.40 16.90
CA PRO A 105 -5.34 -16.70 17.22
C PRO A 105 -5.39 -17.63 16.00
N GLY A 106 -4.24 -18.24 15.67
CA GLY A 106 -4.10 -19.11 14.50
C GLY A 106 -3.59 -18.39 13.24
N TYR A 107 -3.57 -17.06 13.23
CA TYR A 107 -2.96 -16.30 12.14
C TYR A 107 -1.44 -16.24 12.28
N ARG A 108 -0.76 -15.97 11.18
CA ARG A 108 0.69 -15.73 11.19
C ARG A 108 1.01 -14.53 12.06
N ALA A 109 2.03 -14.65 12.87
CA ALA A 109 2.53 -13.56 13.70
C ALA A 109 3.39 -12.59 12.83
N ASP A 110 2.70 -11.84 11.97
CA ASP A 110 3.25 -10.74 11.17
C ASP A 110 2.81 -9.43 11.84
N ILE A 111 3.68 -8.85 12.70
CA ILE A 111 3.30 -7.78 13.63
C ILE A 111 4.31 -6.63 13.52
N ALA A 112 3.79 -5.41 13.45
CA ALA A 112 4.59 -4.19 13.64
C ALA A 112 4.12 -3.48 14.91
N VAL A 113 5.05 -3.10 15.76
CA VAL A 113 4.80 -2.32 17.00
C VAL A 113 5.43 -0.96 16.84
N TYR A 114 4.63 0.07 17.00
CA TYR A 114 5.06 1.47 16.92
C TYR A 114 5.03 2.13 18.30
N ASP A 115 5.86 3.15 18.47
CA ASP A 115 5.94 3.94 19.69
C ASP A 115 4.88 5.05 19.69
N ILE A 116 3.62 4.61 19.66
CA ILE A 116 2.43 5.48 19.67
C ILE A 116 1.43 4.92 20.66
N ASN A 117 0.98 5.75 21.60
CA ASN A 117 -0.14 5.38 22.47
C ASN A 117 -1.44 6.05 21.96
N PRO A 118 -2.38 5.29 21.36
CA PRO A 118 -3.62 5.85 20.83
C PRO A 118 -4.50 6.57 21.86
N ASN A 119 -4.31 6.29 23.15
CA ASN A 119 -5.07 6.92 24.23
C ASN A 119 -4.50 8.26 24.71
N GLU A 120 -3.27 8.59 24.28
CA GLU A 120 -2.54 9.79 24.71
C GLU A 120 -2.27 10.79 23.59
N ILE A 121 -2.56 10.41 22.36
CA ILE A 121 -2.30 11.23 21.17
C ILE A 121 -3.61 11.62 20.47
N ASP A 122 -3.73 12.89 20.10
CA ASP A 122 -4.78 13.40 19.21
C ASP A 122 -4.21 13.54 17.79
N PRO A 123 -4.49 12.58 16.89
CA PRO A 123 -3.93 12.61 15.54
C PRO A 123 -4.28 13.87 14.75
N SER A 124 -5.48 14.43 14.97
CA SER A 124 -5.95 15.63 14.27
C SER A 124 -5.06 16.84 14.54
N ARG A 125 -4.49 16.93 15.75
CA ARG A 125 -3.68 18.07 16.21
C ARG A 125 -2.18 17.76 16.30
N GLN A 126 -1.82 16.51 16.45
CA GLN A 126 -0.45 16.05 16.69
C GLN A 126 0.10 15.27 15.47
N ALA A 127 -0.19 15.76 14.27
CA ALA A 127 0.20 15.10 13.02
C ALA A 127 1.72 14.86 12.89
N ALA A 128 2.54 15.75 13.46
CA ALA A 128 4.00 15.59 13.47
C ALA A 128 4.44 14.40 14.36
N ASP A 129 3.76 14.20 15.49
CA ASP A 129 4.04 13.06 16.38
C ASP A 129 3.57 11.75 15.73
N ILE A 130 2.46 11.77 15.00
CA ILE A 130 2.00 10.64 14.19
C ILE A 130 3.04 10.28 13.11
N GLU A 131 3.51 11.27 12.32
CA GLU A 131 4.54 11.05 11.31
C GLU A 131 5.80 10.44 11.93
N LYS A 132 6.28 11.00 13.03
CA LYS A 132 7.45 10.51 13.76
C LYS A 132 7.24 9.12 14.36
N GLY A 133 6.06 8.86 14.91
CA GLY A 133 5.75 7.58 15.56
C GLY A 133 5.67 6.42 14.56
N PHE A 134 5.23 6.67 13.33
CA PHE A 134 5.20 5.67 12.26
C PHE A 134 6.50 5.56 11.46
N ASP A 135 7.50 6.44 11.66
CA ASP A 135 8.72 6.47 10.84
C ASP A 135 9.51 5.16 10.93
N VAL A 136 9.73 4.64 12.13
CA VAL A 136 10.39 3.36 12.35
C VAL A 136 9.64 2.54 13.40
N ALA A 137 9.32 1.29 13.06
CA ALA A 137 8.70 0.38 14.00
C ALA A 137 9.67 0.04 15.16
N GLN A 138 9.17 0.05 16.39
CA GLN A 138 9.92 -0.40 17.58
C GLN A 138 10.26 -1.89 17.46
N TYR A 139 9.28 -2.68 16.98
CA TYR A 139 9.47 -4.08 16.64
C TYR A 139 8.80 -4.38 15.30
N THR A 140 9.49 -5.22 14.51
CA THR A 140 8.90 -5.90 13.35
C THR A 140 9.07 -7.39 13.52
N ILE A 141 7.98 -8.11 13.53
CA ILE A 141 7.91 -9.56 13.70
C ILE A 141 7.35 -10.15 12.41
N LYS A 142 8.01 -11.16 11.88
CA LYS A 142 7.59 -11.90 10.67
C LYS A 142 7.56 -13.39 10.95
N ASP A 143 6.39 -14.02 10.78
CA ASP A 143 6.17 -15.44 11.13
C ASP A 143 6.69 -15.77 12.54
N GLY A 144 6.44 -14.93 13.53
CA GLY A 144 6.88 -15.08 14.90
C GLY A 144 8.37 -14.82 15.17
N GLN A 145 9.16 -14.41 14.14
CA GLN A 145 10.57 -14.06 14.30
C GLN A 145 10.74 -12.56 14.37
N ILE A 146 11.46 -12.08 15.36
CA ILE A 146 11.79 -10.66 15.49
C ILE A 146 12.87 -10.31 14.44
N LEU A 147 12.55 -9.38 13.54
CA LEU A 147 13.46 -8.87 12.51
C LEU A 147 13.99 -7.48 12.89
N VAL A 148 13.14 -6.65 13.51
CA VAL A 148 13.51 -5.34 14.06
C VAL A 148 13.22 -5.36 15.54
N LYS A 149 14.14 -4.87 16.34
CA LYS A 149 14.02 -4.68 17.78
C LYS A 149 14.65 -3.35 18.17
N ASP A 150 13.95 -2.57 18.98
CA ASP A 150 14.41 -1.26 19.43
C ASP A 150 14.84 -0.36 18.25
N LYS A 151 14.05 -0.41 17.14
CA LYS A 151 14.27 0.32 15.88
C LYS A 151 15.49 -0.14 15.07
N GLU A 152 16.20 -1.19 15.49
CA GLU A 152 17.37 -1.72 14.83
C GLU A 152 17.08 -3.06 14.15
N ILE A 153 17.65 -3.29 12.95
CA ILE A 153 17.53 -4.57 12.25
C ILE A 153 18.43 -5.60 12.96
N VAL A 154 17.80 -6.58 13.61
CA VAL A 154 18.49 -7.65 14.32
C VAL A 154 18.57 -8.96 13.53
N LYS A 155 17.72 -9.12 12.51
CA LYS A 155 17.70 -10.30 11.65
C LYS A 155 17.16 -9.95 10.27
N VAL A 156 17.72 -10.58 9.25
CA VAL A 156 17.16 -10.60 7.89
C VAL A 156 16.57 -11.97 7.63
N LYS A 157 15.37 -11.99 7.04
CA LYS A 157 14.69 -13.22 6.65
C LYS A 157 14.41 -13.18 5.16
N GLU A 158 14.72 -14.26 4.46
CA GLU A 158 14.30 -14.43 3.07
C GLU A 158 12.77 -14.50 3.02
N SER A 159 12.19 -13.77 2.08
CA SER A 159 10.76 -13.83 1.79
C SER A 159 10.49 -14.88 0.71
N GLN A 160 9.23 -15.35 0.64
CA GLN A 160 8.77 -16.23 -0.41
C GLN A 160 7.86 -15.47 -1.36
N ASN A 161 8.01 -15.74 -2.66
CA ASN A 161 7.05 -15.29 -3.65
C ASN A 161 5.81 -16.18 -3.59
N ILE A 162 4.63 -15.57 -3.72
CA ILE A 162 3.37 -16.29 -3.85
C ILE A 162 2.96 -16.22 -5.31
N TRP A 163 2.83 -17.37 -5.95
CA TRP A 163 2.43 -17.50 -7.34
C TRP A 163 1.04 -18.11 -7.41
N VAL A 164 0.07 -17.34 -7.88
CA VAL A 164 -1.29 -17.83 -8.11
C VAL A 164 -1.39 -18.40 -9.50
N ASN A 165 -1.80 -19.66 -9.59
CA ASN A 165 -2.03 -20.37 -10.84
C ASN A 165 -3.53 -20.60 -11.01
N VAL A 166 -4.13 -19.94 -12.01
CA VAL A 166 -5.56 -20.05 -12.28
C VAL A 166 -5.81 -21.25 -13.17
N LYS A 167 -6.57 -22.22 -12.70
CA LYS A 167 -7.02 -23.41 -13.45
C LYS A 167 -8.35 -23.15 -14.14
N GLY A 168 -8.62 -23.90 -15.19
CA GLY A 168 -9.89 -23.82 -15.94
C GLY A 168 -10.00 -22.57 -16.83
N TRP A 169 -8.89 -21.85 -16.98
CA TRP A 169 -8.82 -20.66 -17.83
C TRP A 169 -8.34 -20.95 -19.25
N GLU A 170 -7.71 -22.07 -19.48
CA GLU A 170 -6.95 -22.42 -20.68
C GLU A 170 -7.77 -22.31 -21.98
N GLN A 171 -9.06 -22.65 -21.92
CA GLN A 171 -9.97 -22.54 -23.07
C GLN A 171 -10.34 -21.10 -23.44
N LYS A 172 -10.24 -20.19 -22.46
CA LYS A 172 -10.59 -18.76 -22.64
C LYS A 172 -9.35 -17.93 -22.97
N GLU A 173 -8.17 -18.38 -22.56
CA GLU A 173 -6.90 -17.67 -22.70
C GLU A 173 -6.63 -17.26 -24.14
N GLN A 174 -6.73 -18.21 -25.08
CA GLN A 174 -6.47 -17.93 -26.49
C GLN A 174 -7.42 -16.87 -27.05
N LYS A 175 -8.69 -16.90 -26.68
CA LYS A 175 -9.66 -15.88 -27.13
C LYS A 175 -9.32 -14.49 -26.63
N VAL A 176 -8.83 -14.37 -25.37
CA VAL A 176 -8.39 -13.10 -24.80
C VAL A 176 -7.14 -12.62 -25.53
N ILE A 177 -6.15 -13.47 -25.72
CA ILE A 177 -4.93 -13.16 -26.46
C ILE A 177 -5.28 -12.66 -27.87
N ASP A 178 -6.10 -13.40 -28.61
CA ASP A 178 -6.53 -13.04 -29.97
C ASP A 178 -7.24 -11.67 -30.01
N SER A 179 -8.00 -11.32 -28.97
CA SER A 179 -8.69 -10.04 -28.89
C SER A 179 -7.75 -8.87 -28.57
N ILE A 180 -6.67 -9.11 -27.84
CA ILE A 180 -5.71 -8.09 -27.39
C ILE A 180 -4.61 -7.86 -28.44
N MET A 181 -4.16 -8.92 -29.11
CA MET A 181 -2.99 -8.88 -30.00
C MET A 181 -3.03 -7.81 -31.10
N PRO A 182 -4.17 -7.52 -31.77
CA PRO A 182 -4.20 -6.45 -32.76
C PRO A 182 -3.86 -5.08 -32.16
N PHE A 183 -4.38 -4.79 -30.95
CA PHE A 183 -4.08 -3.53 -30.24
C PHE A 183 -2.65 -3.54 -29.69
N PHE A 184 -2.24 -4.66 -29.10
CA PHE A 184 -0.90 -4.83 -28.57
C PHE A 184 0.17 -4.55 -29.64
N THR A 185 0.06 -5.19 -30.81
CA THR A 185 1.01 -5.04 -31.93
C THR A 185 1.01 -3.62 -32.50
N GLN A 186 -0.13 -2.92 -32.45
CA GLN A 186 -0.24 -1.55 -32.96
C GLN A 186 0.44 -0.53 -32.04
N TYR A 187 0.36 -0.71 -30.70
CA TYR A 187 0.75 0.33 -29.74
C TYR A 187 2.03 0.04 -28.98
N TYR A 188 2.49 -1.22 -28.96
CA TYR A 188 3.67 -1.63 -28.19
C TYR A 188 4.80 -2.10 -29.10
N SER A 189 6.00 -1.63 -28.83
CA SER A 189 7.22 -2.03 -29.54
C SER A 189 7.85 -3.33 -28.99
N VAL A 190 7.38 -3.79 -27.84
CA VAL A 190 7.87 -5.00 -27.16
C VAL A 190 7.07 -6.20 -27.65
N LYS A 191 7.72 -7.33 -27.88
CA LYS A 191 7.03 -8.55 -28.28
C LYS A 191 6.28 -9.17 -27.12
N TRP A 192 5.13 -9.80 -27.39
CA TRP A 192 4.32 -10.48 -26.39
C TRP A 192 5.10 -11.57 -25.63
N GLU A 193 5.95 -12.30 -26.33
CA GLU A 193 6.77 -13.36 -25.77
C GLU A 193 7.80 -12.89 -24.72
N ASN A 194 8.00 -11.59 -24.61
CA ASN A 194 8.87 -11.00 -23.59
C ASN A 194 8.18 -10.78 -22.23
N TYR A 195 6.86 -10.95 -22.14
CA TYR A 195 6.11 -10.74 -20.91
C TYR A 195 6.04 -11.94 -19.96
N PRO A 196 6.07 -13.22 -20.42
CA PRO A 196 6.04 -14.33 -19.49
C PRO A 196 7.18 -14.26 -18.49
N VAL A 197 6.84 -14.42 -17.20
CA VAL A 197 7.83 -14.53 -16.14
C VAL A 197 8.31 -15.97 -16.10
N HIS A 198 9.56 -16.18 -16.45
CA HIS A 198 10.16 -17.52 -16.44
C HIS A 198 10.42 -17.98 -15.00
N ASP A 199 10.34 -19.29 -14.75
CA ASP A 199 10.50 -19.90 -13.43
C ASP A 199 11.85 -19.55 -12.76
N HIS A 200 12.90 -19.29 -13.52
CA HIS A 200 14.21 -18.92 -12.98
C HIS A 200 14.28 -17.50 -12.39
N TYR A 201 13.28 -16.63 -12.67
CA TYR A 201 13.17 -15.32 -12.05
C TYR A 201 12.49 -15.36 -10.68
N VAL A 202 11.83 -16.45 -10.35
CA VAL A 202 11.05 -16.59 -9.12
C VAL A 202 11.65 -17.73 -8.31
N SER A 203 12.47 -17.37 -7.32
CA SER A 203 13.10 -18.38 -6.46
C SER A 203 12.07 -18.96 -5.47
N ASN A 204 11.96 -20.29 -5.43
CA ASN A 204 11.20 -21.06 -4.46
C ASN A 204 9.78 -20.52 -4.15
N PRO A 205 8.90 -20.38 -5.18
CA PRO A 205 7.58 -19.80 -4.97
C PRO A 205 6.65 -20.75 -4.22
N ILE A 206 5.78 -20.19 -3.39
CA ILE A 206 4.58 -20.87 -2.92
C ILE A 206 3.58 -20.82 -4.07
N ARG A 207 3.22 -21.99 -4.64
CA ARG A 207 2.21 -22.07 -5.70
C ARG A 207 0.84 -22.31 -5.10
N ILE A 208 -0.13 -21.48 -5.46
CA ILE A 208 -1.53 -21.61 -5.06
C ILE A 208 -2.37 -21.79 -6.31
N ASP A 209 -2.98 -22.96 -6.45
CA ASP A 209 -3.93 -23.21 -7.52
C ASP A 209 -5.32 -22.69 -7.11
N VAL A 210 -5.95 -21.92 -8.00
CA VAL A 210 -7.31 -21.41 -7.84
C VAL A 210 -8.14 -21.75 -9.07
N GLU A 211 -9.42 -22.10 -8.87
CA GLU A 211 -10.32 -22.37 -9.98
C GLU A 211 -10.83 -21.06 -10.58
N GLY A 212 -10.65 -20.89 -11.89
CA GLY A 212 -11.26 -19.81 -12.65
C GLY A 212 -12.77 -19.98 -12.75
N LYS A 213 -13.54 -18.95 -12.46
CA LYS A 213 -15.00 -18.93 -12.60
C LYS A 213 -15.43 -18.47 -13.98
#